data_b6399d5fd071f7385e3d39c212c185be
#
_entry.id   b6399d5fd071f7385e3d39c212c185be
#
_cell.length_a   1.000
_cell.length_b   1.000
_cell.length_c   1.000
_cell.angle_alpha   90.00
_cell.angle_beta   90.00
_cell.angle_gamma   90.00
#
_symmetry.space_group_name_H-M   'P 1'
#
loop_
_entity.id
_entity.type
_entity.pdbx_description
1 polymer ?
#
loop_
_entity_poly.entity_id
_entity_poly.type
_entity_poly.pdbx_seq_one_letter_code
_entity_poly.pdbx_strand_id
1 'polypeptide(L)'
;MHHQVGSCCTPIIRPSTSIIRQTLWAPLMANNEINLAIILLKPIVYEHDAQQHSRFSATLREANRKGKKMTQIRGFVRPTRRPGELGVHSLDSFNLVVPDMEAAKAFYGEFGLDLQARGNHFNVHTQGHWPRWGTITEGSRKRLSHLSFGIFEDDFDRFKDRLGHVGIQQLDAPKGFESNGLWFHNPDGLLLEVRVAEKSSPNEKSTFAMTSAPPGSQGSPNRSQAPRTSPRRLAHILIFTADVPASISFYERVLGLRLSDRSGDGIAFMHGIHGSDHHLIALAKAQGPGLHHLSWDVGTINDIGLGAMHMADKGFTVGWGLGRHVLGSNYFHYVRDPWGSYAEYSADIDYIPVNCDWRAEDHPPHDSFYLWGPVPPEDFAVNHEVAG
;
A
#
# COMPACT_ATOMS: atom_id res chain seq x y z
N MET A 1 6.78 -10.91 69.26
CA MET A 1 8.17 -11.38 69.36
C MET A 1 8.81 -10.93 68.08
N HIS A 2 9.45 -9.77 68.05
CA HIS A 2 10.90 -9.52 68.20
C HIS A 2 11.71 -10.28 67.16
N HIS A 3 12.48 -9.72 66.29
CA HIS A 3 13.50 -8.69 66.12
C HIS A 3 14.14 -8.98 64.78
N GLN A 4 14.87 -8.24 64.05
CA GLN A 4 15.54 -6.95 64.01
C GLN A 4 16.26 -6.86 62.63
N VAL A 5 16.18 -5.77 61.98
CA VAL A 5 17.18 -4.83 61.44
C VAL A 5 18.59 -5.37 61.13
N GLY A 6 19.07 -5.12 59.95
CA GLY A 6 20.46 -5.22 59.53
C GLY A 6 20.78 -4.34 58.30
N SER A 7 21.37 -3.21 58.58
CA SER A 7 21.86 -2.13 57.72
C SER A 7 23.28 -2.38 57.18
N CYS A 8 23.68 -1.55 56.20
CA CYS A 8 25.07 -1.22 55.74
C CYS A 8 25.60 -2.09 54.57
N CYS A 9 26.27 -1.58 53.55
CA CYS A 9 26.99 -0.34 53.26
C CYS A 9 27.25 -0.24 51.77
N THR A 10 27.23 0.95 51.24
CA THR A 10 27.79 1.37 49.95
C THR A 10 29.32 1.41 49.98
N PRO A 11 30.01 1.31 48.85
CA PRO A 11 31.13 2.22 48.60
C PRO A 11 31.01 3.01 47.31
N ILE A 12 31.32 4.27 47.48
CA ILE A 12 31.56 5.33 46.52
C ILE A 12 32.89 5.07 45.81
N ILE A 13 32.93 5.14 44.46
CA ILE A 13 34.18 5.34 43.72
C ILE A 13 33.97 6.54 42.81
N ARG A 14 34.87 7.55 43.00
CA ARG A 14 34.99 8.79 42.22
C ARG A 14 35.90 8.61 40.99
N PRO A 15 35.85 9.56 40.02
CA PRO A 15 36.27 9.35 38.63
C PRO A 15 37.74 9.68 38.38
N SER A 16 38.32 9.03 37.39
CA SER A 16 39.62 9.39 36.82
C SER A 16 39.43 10.25 35.57
N THR A 17 39.99 11.45 35.63
CA THR A 17 40.21 12.39 34.55
C THR A 17 41.23 11.85 33.55
N SER A 18 40.91 11.81 32.28
CA SER A 18 41.91 11.74 31.21
C SER A 18 41.71 12.88 30.21
N ILE A 19 42.76 13.67 30.08
CA ILE A 19 42.94 14.81 29.20
C ILE A 19 43.02 14.32 27.75
N ILE A 20 42.21 14.86 26.86
CA ILE A 20 42.40 14.73 25.41
C ILE A 20 42.68 16.11 24.82
N ARG A 21 43.79 16.16 24.11
CA ARG A 21 44.40 17.33 23.43
C ARG A 21 43.46 17.86 22.33
N GLN A 22 43.26 19.15 22.35
CA GLN A 22 42.71 19.91 21.24
C GLN A 22 43.78 20.00 20.11
N THR A 23 43.37 19.65 18.91
CA THR A 23 44.05 20.00 17.68
C THR A 23 43.22 21.05 16.96
N LEU A 24 43.71 22.26 16.96
CA LEU A 24 43.21 23.39 16.17
C LEU A 24 43.54 23.17 14.68
N TRP A 25 42.55 23.31 13.82
CA TRP A 25 42.75 23.59 12.40
C TRP A 25 42.03 24.89 12.05
N ALA A 26 42.82 25.81 11.47
CA ALA A 26 42.38 27.12 11.00
C ALA A 26 41.74 27.03 9.62
N PRO A 27 40.85 27.98 9.23
CA PRO A 27 40.17 27.95 7.95
C PRO A 27 41.02 28.59 6.85
N LEU A 28 41.10 27.93 5.71
CA LEU A 28 41.52 28.53 4.46
C LEU A 28 40.30 29.10 3.73
N MET A 29 40.28 30.42 3.57
CA MET A 29 39.37 31.12 2.68
C MET A 29 39.82 30.88 1.23
N ALA A 30 38.93 30.47 0.35
CA ALA A 30 39.06 30.64 -1.08
C ALA A 30 37.69 30.98 -1.68
N ASN A 31 37.64 32.17 -2.26
CA ASN A 31 36.52 32.72 -3.00
C ASN A 31 36.16 31.83 -4.20
N ASN A 32 34.89 31.51 -4.37
CA ASN A 32 34.33 31.28 -5.69
C ASN A 32 32.83 31.64 -5.68
N GLU A 33 32.50 32.68 -6.40
CA GLU A 33 31.16 33.12 -6.72
C GLU A 33 30.47 32.05 -7.58
N ILE A 34 29.39 31.48 -7.08
CA ILE A 34 28.49 30.67 -7.90
C ILE A 34 27.30 31.55 -8.24
N ASN A 35 27.23 31.99 -9.49
CA ASN A 35 26.06 32.62 -10.09
C ASN A 35 24.89 31.65 -10.08
N LEU A 36 23.91 31.92 -9.25
CA LEU A 36 22.63 31.21 -9.23
C LEU A 36 21.73 31.82 -10.31
N ALA A 37 21.70 31.22 -11.50
CA ALA A 37 20.66 31.52 -12.49
C ALA A 37 19.34 30.88 -12.06
N ILE A 38 18.43 31.69 -11.51
CA ILE A 38 17.05 31.27 -11.25
C ILE A 38 16.34 31.21 -12.59
N ILE A 39 16.18 29.97 -13.12
CA ILE A 39 15.28 29.71 -14.24
C ILE A 39 13.86 29.60 -13.67
N LEU A 40 13.08 30.65 -13.83
CA LEU A 40 11.64 30.66 -13.61
C LEU A 40 10.99 29.77 -14.68
N LEU A 41 10.73 28.50 -14.35
CA LEU A 41 9.86 27.63 -15.14
C LEU A 41 8.41 28.06 -14.89
N LYS A 42 7.78 28.67 -15.89
CA LYS A 42 6.33 28.84 -15.93
C LYS A 42 5.66 27.46 -15.87
N PRO A 43 4.53 27.29 -15.17
CA PRO A 43 3.79 26.05 -15.22
C PRO A 43 3.24 25.84 -16.65
N ILE A 44 3.72 24.79 -17.30
CA ILE A 44 3.13 24.30 -18.55
C ILE A 44 1.88 23.52 -18.16
N VAL A 45 0.74 24.09 -18.44
CA VAL A 45 -0.54 23.38 -18.36
C VAL A 45 -0.57 22.37 -19.51
N TYR A 46 -0.42 21.08 -19.19
CA TYR A 46 -0.63 20.01 -20.15
C TYR A 46 -2.13 19.69 -20.24
N GLU A 47 -2.76 20.09 -21.32
CA GLU A 47 -3.99 19.44 -21.77
C GLU A 47 -3.62 18.02 -22.24
N HIS A 48 -4.12 17.03 -21.53
CA HIS A 48 -3.85 15.62 -21.81
C HIS A 48 -4.70 15.13 -22.97
N ASP A 49 -4.07 14.96 -24.11
CA ASP A 49 -4.62 14.21 -25.23
C ASP A 49 -4.28 12.71 -25.06
N ALA A 50 -5.31 11.89 -24.78
CA ALA A 50 -5.19 10.43 -24.66
C ALA A 50 -4.56 9.77 -25.91
N GLN A 51 -4.59 10.45 -27.06
CA GLN A 51 -3.96 9.98 -28.30
C GLN A 51 -2.43 10.07 -28.26
N GLN A 52 -1.83 10.99 -27.48
CA GLN A 52 -0.37 11.08 -27.38
C GLN A 52 0.23 9.91 -26.58
N HIS A 53 -0.46 9.45 -25.53
CA HIS A 53 -0.03 8.29 -24.75
C HIS A 53 -0.07 6.99 -25.56
N SER A 54 -1.12 6.81 -26.37
CA SER A 54 -1.22 5.63 -27.23
C SER A 54 -0.10 5.58 -28.29
N ARG A 55 0.28 6.74 -28.84
CA ARG A 55 1.37 6.86 -29.82
C ARG A 55 2.74 6.62 -29.19
N PHE A 56 2.99 7.15 -27.98
CA PHE A 56 4.26 6.94 -27.28
C PHE A 56 4.44 5.46 -26.89
N SER A 57 3.40 4.84 -26.36
CA SER A 57 3.38 3.40 -26.04
C SER A 57 3.57 2.55 -27.31
N ALA A 58 2.92 2.90 -28.43
CA ALA A 58 3.07 2.19 -29.71
C ALA A 58 4.49 2.30 -30.26
N THR A 59 5.14 3.46 -30.15
CA THR A 59 6.53 3.67 -30.61
C THR A 59 7.53 2.86 -29.78
N LEU A 60 7.32 2.76 -28.46
CA LEU A 60 8.14 1.91 -27.59
C LEU A 60 7.98 0.43 -27.93
N ARG A 61 6.74 -0.01 -28.26
CA ARG A 61 6.43 -1.39 -28.68
C ARG A 61 7.14 -1.76 -29.98
N GLU A 62 7.13 -0.85 -30.97
CA GLU A 62 7.74 -1.07 -32.27
C GLU A 62 9.28 -1.10 -32.20
N ALA A 63 9.89 -0.27 -31.34
CA ALA A 63 11.33 -0.28 -31.09
C ALA A 63 11.79 -1.59 -30.43
N ASN A 64 10.98 -2.16 -29.53
CA ASN A 64 11.30 -3.42 -28.84
C ASN A 64 11.20 -4.63 -29.81
N ARG A 65 10.23 -4.62 -30.74
CA ARG A 65 10.08 -5.67 -31.80
C ARG A 65 11.27 -5.72 -32.78
N LYS A 66 11.95 -4.58 -33.00
CA LYS A 66 13.05 -4.48 -33.97
C LYS A 66 14.43 -4.74 -33.36
N GLY A 67 14.51 -5.18 -32.09
CA GLY A 67 15.78 -5.47 -31.42
C GLY A 67 16.73 -4.27 -31.29
N LYS A 68 16.23 -3.04 -31.46
CA LYS A 68 17.03 -1.83 -31.26
C LYS A 68 17.25 -1.62 -29.76
N LYS A 69 18.51 -1.49 -29.35
CA LYS A 69 18.86 -1.03 -27.99
C LYS A 69 18.20 0.34 -27.79
N MET A 70 17.19 0.38 -26.91
CA MET A 70 16.59 1.66 -26.51
C MET A 70 17.56 2.43 -25.67
N THR A 71 17.74 3.70 -25.96
CA THR A 71 18.44 4.64 -25.09
C THR A 71 17.63 4.79 -23.80
N GLN A 72 18.20 4.43 -22.67
CA GLN A 72 17.54 4.58 -21.39
C GLN A 72 17.34 6.07 -21.09
N ILE A 73 16.11 6.52 -21.03
CA ILE A 73 15.78 7.88 -20.64
C ILE A 73 16.10 8.01 -19.14
N ARG A 74 16.85 9.03 -18.76
CA ARG A 74 17.21 9.28 -17.36
C ARG A 74 15.94 9.43 -16.52
N GLY A 75 15.75 8.56 -15.52
CA GLY A 75 14.57 8.48 -14.68
C GLY A 75 13.56 7.38 -15.07
N PHE A 76 13.72 6.70 -16.20
CA PHE A 76 12.92 5.53 -16.51
C PHE A 76 13.48 4.31 -15.78
N VAL A 77 12.74 3.80 -14.81
CA VAL A 77 13.04 2.53 -14.13
C VAL A 77 12.22 1.44 -14.80
N ARG A 78 12.91 0.47 -15.39
CA ARG A 78 12.22 -0.69 -15.99
C ARG A 78 11.53 -1.48 -14.89
N PRO A 79 10.23 -1.85 -15.05
CA PRO A 79 9.54 -2.68 -14.08
C PRO A 79 10.29 -3.99 -13.79
N THR A 80 10.38 -4.35 -12.53
CA THR A 80 10.94 -5.65 -12.14
C THR A 80 10.04 -6.77 -12.63
N ARG A 81 10.65 -7.84 -13.18
CA ARG A 81 9.93 -9.02 -13.67
C ARG A 81 10.76 -10.27 -13.45
N ARG A 82 10.15 -11.31 -12.87
CA ARG A 82 10.77 -12.64 -12.74
C ARG A 82 10.66 -13.37 -14.10
N PRO A 83 11.78 -13.72 -14.73
CA PRO A 83 11.77 -14.33 -16.05
C PRO A 83 11.07 -15.70 -16.05
N GLY A 84 10.25 -15.96 -17.07
CA GLY A 84 9.59 -17.26 -17.27
C GLY A 84 8.37 -17.54 -16.41
N GLU A 85 8.21 -16.81 -15.30
CA GLU A 85 7.07 -16.96 -14.40
C GLU A 85 5.85 -16.19 -14.89
N LEU A 86 4.67 -16.79 -14.71
CA LEU A 86 3.39 -16.18 -15.04
C LEU A 86 2.66 -15.82 -13.74
N GLY A 87 2.49 -14.54 -13.50
CA GLY A 87 1.79 -14.01 -12.32
C GLY A 87 1.37 -12.57 -12.53
N VAL A 88 0.39 -12.11 -11.75
CA VAL A 88 0.05 -10.70 -11.68
C VAL A 88 1.18 -9.93 -11.00
N HIS A 89 1.41 -8.69 -11.45
CA HIS A 89 2.49 -7.86 -10.90
C HIS A 89 2.01 -6.81 -9.90
N SER A 90 0.70 -6.51 -9.88
CA SER A 90 0.13 -5.45 -9.05
C SER A 90 -1.34 -5.70 -8.76
N LEU A 91 -1.82 -5.24 -7.62
CA LEU A 91 -3.20 -4.83 -7.47
C LEU A 91 -3.35 -3.52 -8.24
N ASP A 92 -4.10 -3.54 -9.35
CA ASP A 92 -4.23 -2.42 -10.27
C ASP A 92 -5.30 -1.43 -9.79
N SER A 93 -6.50 -1.93 -9.51
CA SER A 93 -7.59 -1.09 -9.04
C SER A 93 -8.69 -1.86 -8.31
N PHE A 94 -9.54 -1.12 -7.60
CA PHE A 94 -10.74 -1.63 -6.95
C PHE A 94 -11.99 -0.85 -7.39
N ASN A 95 -13.17 -1.46 -7.27
CA ASN A 95 -14.43 -0.73 -7.30
C ASN A 95 -15.20 -0.94 -5.99
N LEU A 96 -15.48 0.17 -5.33
CA LEU A 96 -16.28 0.23 -4.11
C LEU A 96 -17.64 0.82 -4.42
N VAL A 97 -18.69 0.10 -4.11
CA VAL A 97 -20.07 0.60 -4.17
C VAL A 97 -20.46 1.12 -2.79
N VAL A 98 -21.06 2.29 -2.71
CA VAL A 98 -21.48 2.92 -1.45
C VAL A 98 -22.89 3.52 -1.56
N PRO A 99 -23.68 3.59 -0.49
CA PRO A 99 -25.03 4.14 -0.53
C PRO A 99 -25.06 5.66 -0.46
N ASP A 100 -23.95 6.32 -0.11
CA ASP A 100 -23.86 7.78 0.06
C ASP A 100 -22.51 8.28 -0.49
N MET A 101 -22.57 8.93 -1.64
CA MET A 101 -21.41 9.45 -2.35
C MET A 101 -20.80 10.67 -1.63
N GLU A 102 -21.59 11.50 -0.95
CA GLU A 102 -21.06 12.64 -0.21
C GLU A 102 -20.34 12.17 1.07
N ALA A 103 -20.87 11.17 1.76
CA ALA A 103 -20.15 10.54 2.88
C ALA A 103 -18.81 9.90 2.42
N ALA A 104 -18.80 9.24 1.26
CA ALA A 104 -17.56 8.70 0.69
C ALA A 104 -16.56 9.82 0.37
N LYS A 105 -17.02 10.89 -0.27
CA LYS A 105 -16.19 12.05 -0.60
C LYS A 105 -15.62 12.72 0.65
N ALA A 106 -16.44 12.88 1.68
CA ALA A 106 -15.99 13.43 2.96
C ALA A 106 -14.93 12.54 3.61
N PHE A 107 -15.18 11.23 3.73
CA PHE A 107 -14.26 10.30 4.37
C PHE A 107 -12.93 10.17 3.61
N TYR A 108 -12.98 9.70 2.36
CA TYR A 108 -11.76 9.42 1.58
C TYR A 108 -11.01 10.71 1.19
N GLY A 109 -11.74 11.82 0.98
CA GLY A 109 -11.14 13.14 0.77
C GLY A 109 -10.38 13.64 2.00
N GLU A 110 -10.96 13.53 3.21
CA GLU A 110 -10.27 13.89 4.45
C GLU A 110 -9.15 12.91 4.80
N PHE A 111 -9.25 11.64 4.40
CA PHE A 111 -8.15 10.67 4.50
C PHE A 111 -6.92 11.05 3.67
N GLY A 112 -7.03 11.99 2.73
CA GLY A 112 -5.93 12.53 1.93
C GLY A 112 -5.87 12.00 0.50
N LEU A 113 -6.94 11.35 0.03
CA LEU A 113 -7.05 10.91 -1.36
C LEU A 113 -7.62 12.03 -2.25
N ASP A 114 -7.28 11.97 -3.54
CA ASP A 114 -7.84 12.85 -4.56
C ASP A 114 -9.00 12.14 -5.25
N LEU A 115 -10.22 12.60 -4.97
CA LEU A 115 -11.47 12.07 -5.53
C LEU A 115 -11.93 12.93 -6.70
N GLN A 116 -11.77 12.44 -7.89
CA GLN A 116 -12.13 13.13 -9.13
C GLN A 116 -13.51 12.66 -9.62
N ALA A 117 -14.50 13.56 -9.60
CA ALA A 117 -15.83 13.26 -10.11
C ALA A 117 -15.80 12.97 -11.62
N ARG A 118 -16.46 11.87 -12.03
CA ARG A 118 -16.62 11.44 -13.42
C ARG A 118 -18.05 10.91 -13.60
N GLY A 119 -18.92 11.74 -14.14
CA GLY A 119 -20.33 11.36 -14.28
C GLY A 119 -20.95 11.01 -12.92
N ASN A 120 -21.33 9.74 -12.74
CA ASN A 120 -21.98 9.22 -11.53
C ASN A 120 -21.02 8.48 -10.57
N HIS A 121 -19.71 8.62 -10.73
CA HIS A 121 -18.72 7.95 -9.87
C HIS A 121 -17.55 8.89 -9.54
N PHE A 122 -16.74 8.51 -8.55
CA PHE A 122 -15.44 9.11 -8.28
C PHE A 122 -14.32 8.18 -8.76
N ASN A 123 -13.35 8.72 -9.49
CA ASN A 123 -12.04 8.10 -9.61
C ASN A 123 -11.22 8.42 -8.36
N VAL A 124 -10.53 7.41 -7.83
CA VAL A 124 -9.69 7.52 -6.64
C VAL A 124 -8.22 7.60 -7.07
N HIS A 125 -7.58 8.70 -6.71
CA HIS A 125 -6.15 8.94 -6.95
C HIS A 125 -5.45 9.31 -5.64
N THR A 126 -4.12 9.26 -5.63
CA THR A 126 -3.30 9.89 -4.60
C THR A 126 -2.86 11.28 -5.08
N GLN A 127 -2.62 12.20 -4.14
CA GLN A 127 -2.31 13.60 -4.46
C GLN A 127 -1.07 13.73 -5.36
N GLY A 128 -1.23 14.38 -6.51
CA GLY A 128 -0.14 14.63 -7.45
C GLY A 128 0.34 13.42 -8.26
N HIS A 129 -0.34 12.28 -8.19
CA HIS A 129 -0.02 11.08 -8.94
C HIS A 129 -1.14 10.73 -9.94
N TRP A 130 -0.74 10.27 -11.13
CA TRP A 130 -1.68 9.95 -12.19
C TRP A 130 -2.40 8.59 -12.05
N PRO A 131 -1.86 7.53 -11.40
CA PRO A 131 -2.54 6.26 -11.33
C PRO A 131 -3.93 6.39 -10.71
N ARG A 132 -4.92 5.77 -11.34
CA ARG A 132 -6.25 5.58 -10.77
C ARG A 132 -6.24 4.29 -9.96
N TRP A 133 -6.26 4.41 -8.65
CA TRP A 133 -6.25 3.29 -7.72
C TRP A 133 -7.61 2.60 -7.57
N GLY A 134 -8.68 3.27 -7.94
CA GLY A 134 -10.01 2.68 -7.87
C GLY A 134 -11.11 3.61 -8.34
N THR A 135 -12.33 3.13 -8.18
CA THR A 135 -13.55 3.91 -8.40
C THR A 135 -14.50 3.70 -7.22
N ILE A 136 -15.28 4.74 -6.90
CA ILE A 136 -16.38 4.68 -5.95
C ILE A 136 -17.66 4.99 -6.72
N THR A 137 -18.62 4.06 -6.68
CA THR A 137 -19.91 4.17 -7.38
C THR A 137 -21.06 4.10 -6.41
N GLU A 138 -22.18 4.73 -6.76
CA GLU A 138 -23.38 4.69 -5.97
C GLU A 138 -24.11 3.34 -6.08
N GLY A 139 -24.73 2.88 -4.98
CA GLY A 139 -25.58 1.69 -4.93
C GLY A 139 -26.39 1.63 -3.65
N SER A 140 -27.18 0.56 -3.48
CA SER A 140 -28.10 0.47 -2.35
C SER A 140 -27.43 0.14 -1.01
N ARG A 141 -26.24 -0.45 -1.04
CA ARG A 141 -25.43 -0.80 0.15
C ARG A 141 -23.94 -0.79 -0.20
N LYS A 142 -23.12 -0.65 0.83
CA LYS A 142 -21.67 -0.75 0.67
C LYS A 142 -21.27 -2.18 0.33
N ARG A 143 -20.42 -2.32 -0.69
CA ARG A 143 -19.77 -3.59 -1.05
C ARG A 143 -18.52 -3.37 -1.90
N LEU A 144 -17.56 -4.27 -1.77
CA LEU A 144 -16.51 -4.41 -2.76
C LEU A 144 -17.10 -5.09 -4.00
N SER A 145 -17.15 -4.38 -5.12
CA SER A 145 -17.76 -4.90 -6.36
C SER A 145 -16.80 -5.79 -7.12
N HIS A 146 -15.57 -5.31 -7.36
CA HIS A 146 -14.53 -6.07 -8.04
C HIS A 146 -13.13 -5.57 -7.71
N LEU A 147 -12.14 -6.42 -8.02
CA LEU A 147 -10.72 -6.10 -8.00
C LEU A 147 -10.11 -6.36 -9.36
N SER A 148 -9.23 -5.45 -9.80
CA SER A 148 -8.43 -5.61 -11.03
C SER A 148 -6.97 -5.84 -10.67
N PHE A 149 -6.35 -6.82 -11.31
CA PHE A 149 -4.93 -7.14 -11.18
C PHE A 149 -4.21 -6.87 -12.48
N GLY A 150 -3.05 -6.21 -12.39
CA GLY A 150 -2.24 -5.85 -13.54
C GLY A 150 -1.29 -6.98 -13.97
N ILE A 151 -1.17 -7.16 -15.28
CA ILE A 151 -0.23 -8.09 -15.92
C ILE A 151 0.56 -7.40 -17.03
N PHE A 152 1.70 -7.98 -17.39
CA PHE A 152 2.44 -7.54 -18.57
C PHE A 152 1.70 -7.93 -19.86
N GLU A 153 1.87 -7.12 -20.90
CA GLU A 153 1.14 -7.30 -22.18
C GLU A 153 1.38 -8.69 -22.82
N ASP A 154 2.60 -9.18 -22.76
CA ASP A 154 3.00 -10.47 -23.32
C ASP A 154 2.57 -11.69 -22.47
N ASP A 155 1.97 -11.46 -21.29
CA ASP A 155 1.38 -12.49 -20.46
C ASP A 155 -0.12 -12.67 -20.69
N PHE A 156 -0.80 -11.80 -21.45
CA PHE A 156 -2.25 -11.82 -21.60
C PHE A 156 -2.80 -13.15 -22.14
N ASP A 157 -2.26 -13.63 -23.27
CA ASP A 157 -2.70 -14.90 -23.85
C ASP A 157 -2.38 -16.08 -22.92
N ARG A 158 -1.24 -16.05 -22.24
CA ARG A 158 -0.86 -17.07 -21.24
C ARG A 158 -1.85 -17.13 -20.07
N PHE A 159 -2.36 -15.98 -19.60
CA PHE A 159 -3.39 -15.93 -18.58
C PHE A 159 -4.73 -16.46 -19.09
N LYS A 160 -5.11 -16.13 -20.31
CA LYS A 160 -6.32 -16.66 -20.94
C LYS A 160 -6.26 -18.19 -21.04
N ASP A 161 -5.13 -18.74 -21.46
CA ASP A 161 -4.91 -20.20 -21.52
C ASP A 161 -4.94 -20.81 -20.14
N ARG A 162 -4.31 -20.18 -19.13
CA ARG A 162 -4.35 -20.64 -17.73
C ARG A 162 -5.76 -20.73 -17.21
N LEU A 163 -6.61 -19.71 -17.39
CA LEU A 163 -8.00 -19.74 -16.95
C LEU A 163 -8.77 -20.93 -17.58
N GLY A 164 -8.56 -21.18 -18.88
CA GLY A 164 -9.11 -22.34 -19.56
C GLY A 164 -8.64 -23.68 -18.96
N HIS A 165 -7.34 -23.82 -18.72
CA HIS A 165 -6.75 -25.05 -18.16
C HIS A 165 -7.22 -25.36 -16.74
N VAL A 166 -7.41 -24.31 -15.91
CA VAL A 166 -7.89 -24.49 -14.53
C VAL A 166 -9.42 -24.51 -14.42
N GLY A 167 -10.14 -24.45 -15.57
CA GLY A 167 -11.59 -24.54 -15.62
C GLY A 167 -12.32 -23.30 -15.09
N ILE A 168 -11.70 -22.13 -15.10
CA ILE A 168 -12.34 -20.88 -14.68
C ILE A 168 -13.20 -20.33 -15.81
N GLN A 169 -14.50 -20.14 -15.51
CA GLN A 169 -15.43 -19.51 -16.45
C GLN A 169 -15.11 -18.03 -16.60
N GLN A 170 -14.80 -17.60 -17.82
CA GLN A 170 -14.67 -16.20 -18.16
C GLN A 170 -16.05 -15.55 -18.29
N LEU A 171 -16.15 -14.31 -17.86
CA LEU A 171 -17.38 -13.51 -17.85
C LEU A 171 -17.19 -12.25 -18.70
N ASP A 172 -18.31 -11.65 -19.08
CA ASP A 172 -18.30 -10.30 -19.66
C ASP A 172 -17.96 -9.24 -18.59
N ALA A 173 -17.35 -8.15 -19.00
CA ALA A 173 -17.11 -7.01 -18.13
C ALA A 173 -18.44 -6.45 -17.59
N PRO A 174 -18.50 -6.01 -16.32
CA PRO A 174 -19.68 -5.35 -15.81
C PRO A 174 -19.99 -4.08 -16.61
N LYS A 175 -21.28 -3.79 -16.78
CA LYS A 175 -21.73 -2.58 -17.46
C LYS A 175 -21.15 -1.33 -16.79
N GLY A 176 -20.52 -0.46 -17.57
CA GLY A 176 -19.83 0.75 -17.09
C GLY A 176 -18.37 0.52 -16.72
N PHE A 177 -17.88 -0.72 -16.83
CA PHE A 177 -16.48 -1.11 -16.60
C PHE A 177 -15.92 -1.91 -17.77
N GLU A 178 -16.42 -1.66 -18.98
CA GLU A 178 -16.00 -2.34 -20.19
C GLU A 178 -14.48 -2.20 -20.37
N SER A 179 -13.80 -3.33 -20.46
CA SER A 179 -12.37 -3.43 -20.64
C SER A 179 -12.03 -4.64 -21.50
N ASN A 180 -10.79 -4.70 -21.98
CA ASN A 180 -10.25 -5.88 -22.64
C ASN A 180 -9.65 -6.89 -21.65
N GLY A 181 -9.97 -6.78 -20.36
CA GLY A 181 -9.51 -7.68 -19.31
C GLY A 181 -10.21 -9.03 -19.31
N LEU A 182 -9.66 -9.96 -18.57
CA LEU A 182 -10.24 -11.29 -18.33
C LEU A 182 -11.01 -11.25 -17.01
N TRP A 183 -12.33 -11.38 -17.08
CA TRP A 183 -13.24 -11.28 -15.95
C TRP A 183 -13.69 -12.66 -15.48
N PHE A 184 -13.71 -12.91 -14.18
CA PHE A 184 -14.12 -14.16 -13.57
C PHE A 184 -14.38 -13.97 -12.07
N HIS A 185 -15.02 -14.96 -11.41
CA HIS A 185 -15.21 -14.94 -9.97
C HIS A 185 -14.13 -15.71 -9.22
N ASN A 186 -13.79 -15.24 -8.01
CA ASN A 186 -13.08 -16.05 -7.03
C ASN A 186 -14.01 -17.07 -6.36
N PRO A 187 -13.54 -17.98 -5.49
CA PRO A 187 -14.36 -18.99 -4.84
C PRO A 187 -15.53 -18.45 -4.03
N ASP A 188 -15.42 -17.25 -3.47
CA ASP A 188 -16.48 -16.58 -2.69
C ASP A 188 -17.46 -15.77 -3.56
N GLY A 189 -17.28 -15.75 -4.89
CA GLY A 189 -18.11 -14.98 -5.81
C GLY A 189 -17.71 -13.51 -5.98
N LEU A 190 -16.57 -13.05 -5.41
CA LEU A 190 -16.04 -11.73 -5.72
C LEU A 190 -15.56 -11.69 -7.17
N LEU A 191 -16.00 -10.70 -7.91
CA LEU A 191 -15.60 -10.49 -9.29
C LEU A 191 -14.16 -9.99 -9.37
N LEU A 192 -13.35 -10.62 -10.20
CA LEU A 192 -11.96 -10.27 -10.46
C LEU A 192 -11.74 -9.95 -11.93
N GLU A 193 -10.82 -9.04 -12.19
CA GLU A 193 -10.30 -8.74 -13.51
C GLU A 193 -8.79 -8.97 -13.54
N VAL A 194 -8.28 -9.60 -14.59
CA VAL A 194 -6.86 -9.60 -14.96
C VAL A 194 -6.71 -8.80 -16.24
N ARG A 195 -5.91 -7.73 -16.21
CA ARG A 195 -5.78 -6.82 -17.34
C ARG A 195 -4.34 -6.39 -17.60
N VAL A 196 -4.04 -6.04 -18.83
CA VAL A 196 -2.76 -5.40 -19.16
C VAL A 196 -2.75 -4.00 -18.57
N ALA A 197 -1.78 -3.76 -17.69
CA ALA A 197 -1.60 -2.49 -16.99
C ALA A 197 -0.12 -2.19 -16.73
N GLU A 198 0.20 -0.95 -16.44
CA GLU A 198 1.54 -0.62 -15.91
C GLU A 198 1.71 -1.18 -14.49
N LYS A 199 2.93 -1.63 -14.17
CA LYS A 199 3.22 -2.14 -12.82
C LYS A 199 3.11 -1.03 -11.79
N SER A 200 2.09 -1.08 -10.93
CA SER A 200 1.85 -0.12 -9.85
C SER A 200 2.45 -0.55 -8.51
N SER A 201 2.72 -1.84 -8.30
CA SER A 201 3.50 -2.27 -7.14
C SER A 201 4.95 -1.82 -7.27
N PRO A 202 5.64 -1.48 -6.16
CA PRO A 202 6.98 -0.91 -6.21
C PRO A 202 8.01 -1.90 -6.81
N ASN A 203 9.10 -1.35 -7.37
CA ASN A 203 10.23 -2.15 -7.88
C ASN A 203 11.32 -2.35 -6.82
N GLU A 204 11.21 -1.67 -5.70
CA GLU A 204 12.10 -1.72 -4.53
C GLU A 204 11.31 -1.34 -3.27
N LYS A 205 11.87 -1.58 -2.10
CA LYS A 205 11.22 -1.20 -0.84
C LYS A 205 10.93 0.31 -0.84
N SER A 206 9.69 0.68 -0.51
CA SER A 206 9.29 2.08 -0.40
C SER A 206 10.15 2.82 0.61
N THR A 207 10.55 4.05 0.27
CA THR A 207 11.36 4.89 1.15
C THR A 207 10.59 5.18 2.44
N PHE A 208 11.22 4.89 3.57
CA PHE A 208 10.74 5.24 4.89
C PHE A 208 11.75 6.16 5.57
N ALA A 209 11.34 7.36 5.93
CA ALA A 209 12.22 8.35 6.52
C ALA A 209 12.06 8.40 8.05
N MET A 210 13.19 8.24 8.75
CA MET A 210 13.30 8.56 10.18
C MET A 210 14.35 9.66 10.34
N THR A 211 13.89 10.91 10.38
CA THR A 211 14.77 12.06 10.53
C THR A 211 14.62 12.67 11.92
N SER A 212 15.75 13.05 12.52
CA SER A 212 15.78 13.88 13.70
C SER A 212 16.28 15.28 13.36
N ALA A 213 15.80 16.28 14.08
CA ALA A 213 16.31 17.62 13.92
C ALA A 213 17.78 17.71 14.40
N PRO A 214 18.61 18.55 13.75
CA PRO A 214 19.95 18.83 14.26
C PRO A 214 19.91 19.42 15.67
N PRO A 215 20.96 19.22 16.48
CA PRO A 215 21.06 19.86 17.79
C PRO A 215 20.85 21.38 17.71
N GLY A 216 20.05 21.93 18.61
CA GLY A 216 19.72 23.37 18.63
C GLY A 216 18.58 23.78 17.67
N SER A 217 17.97 22.84 16.95
CA SER A 217 16.82 23.08 16.07
C SER A 217 15.56 22.40 16.58
N GLN A 218 14.40 23.02 16.35
CA GLN A 218 13.11 22.43 16.65
C GLN A 218 12.77 21.34 15.60
N GLY A 219 12.41 20.14 16.04
CA GLY A 219 12.14 19.01 15.17
C GLY A 219 10.70 18.93 14.65
N SER A 220 9.75 19.59 15.31
CA SER A 220 8.34 19.56 14.93
C SER A 220 7.80 20.97 14.72
N PRO A 221 6.91 21.21 13.75
CA PRO A 221 6.21 22.48 13.63
C PRO A 221 5.22 22.65 14.77
N ASN A 222 4.67 23.85 14.93
CA ASN A 222 3.49 24.03 15.77
C ASN A 222 2.29 23.24 15.23
N ARG A 223 1.37 22.81 16.10
CA ARG A 223 0.18 22.02 15.70
C ARG A 223 -0.63 22.68 14.58
N SER A 224 -0.78 24.01 14.63
CA SER A 224 -1.49 24.78 13.60
C SER A 224 -0.80 24.82 12.22
N GLN A 225 0.45 24.41 12.17
CA GLN A 225 1.29 24.37 10.96
C GLN A 225 1.58 22.93 10.52
N ALA A 226 0.99 21.94 11.20
CA ALA A 226 1.17 20.54 10.86
C ALA A 226 0.72 20.27 9.40
N PRO A 227 1.56 19.61 8.58
CA PRO A 227 1.17 19.31 7.21
C PRO A 227 0.04 18.27 7.20
N ARG A 228 -0.75 18.29 6.14
CA ARG A 228 -1.73 17.25 5.87
C ARG A 228 -1.02 16.01 5.31
N THR A 229 -1.38 14.84 5.82
CA THR A 229 -0.89 13.58 5.26
C THR A 229 -1.52 13.33 3.89
N SER A 230 -0.69 12.92 2.94
CA SER A 230 -1.12 12.50 1.60
C SER A 230 -0.53 11.12 1.31
N PRO A 231 -1.37 10.09 1.16
CA PRO A 231 -0.92 8.78 0.71
C PRO A 231 -0.21 8.83 -0.64
N ARG A 232 0.80 7.98 -0.82
CA ARG A 232 1.60 7.92 -2.06
C ARG A 232 1.03 6.93 -3.08
N ARG A 233 0.47 5.81 -2.59
CA ARG A 233 -0.08 4.72 -3.40
C ARG A 233 -0.99 3.81 -2.58
N LEU A 234 -1.81 3.03 -3.27
CA LEU A 234 -2.45 1.86 -2.69
C LEU A 234 -1.36 0.79 -2.45
N ALA A 235 -1.19 0.34 -1.22
CA ALA A 235 -0.20 -0.66 -0.85
C ALA A 235 -0.77 -2.07 -1.02
N HIS A 236 -1.87 -2.36 -0.34
CA HIS A 236 -2.53 -3.65 -0.35
C HIS A 236 -4.03 -3.53 -0.03
N ILE A 237 -4.71 -4.66 -0.17
CA ILE A 237 -6.11 -4.82 0.25
C ILE A 237 -6.23 -6.06 1.13
N LEU A 238 -7.05 -5.98 2.17
CA LEU A 238 -7.51 -7.16 2.89
C LEU A 238 -8.98 -7.39 2.60
N ILE A 239 -9.30 -8.60 2.14
CA ILE A 239 -10.66 -9.06 1.89
C ILE A 239 -11.02 -10.23 2.80
N PHE A 240 -12.31 -10.35 3.08
CA PHE A 240 -12.86 -11.51 3.76
C PHE A 240 -13.11 -12.65 2.79
N THR A 241 -12.99 -13.87 3.29
CA THR A 241 -13.28 -15.14 2.58
C THR A 241 -13.87 -16.16 3.55
N ALA A 242 -14.72 -17.04 3.04
CA ALA A 242 -15.27 -18.14 3.84
C ALA A 242 -14.24 -19.25 4.09
N ASP A 243 -13.26 -19.42 3.20
CA ASP A 243 -12.26 -20.49 3.27
C ASP A 243 -10.88 -19.95 2.83
N VAL A 244 -10.02 -19.64 3.83
CA VAL A 244 -8.69 -19.11 3.60
C VAL A 244 -7.79 -20.09 2.84
N PRO A 245 -7.68 -21.38 3.19
CA PRO A 245 -6.90 -22.35 2.41
C PRO A 245 -7.33 -22.49 0.95
N ALA A 246 -8.64 -22.56 0.69
CA ALA A 246 -9.17 -22.62 -0.67
C ALA A 246 -8.84 -21.34 -1.46
N SER A 247 -8.94 -20.19 -0.83
CA SER A 247 -8.59 -18.91 -1.43
C SER A 247 -7.09 -18.81 -1.72
N ILE A 248 -6.20 -19.20 -0.80
CA ILE A 248 -4.75 -19.28 -1.08
C ILE A 248 -4.51 -20.10 -2.35
N SER A 249 -5.03 -21.33 -2.40
CA SER A 249 -4.87 -22.24 -3.54
C SER A 249 -5.39 -21.63 -4.85
N PHE A 250 -6.52 -20.90 -4.78
CA PHE A 250 -7.07 -20.19 -5.95
C PHE A 250 -6.13 -19.08 -6.43
N TYR A 251 -5.73 -18.17 -5.54
CA TYR A 251 -4.89 -17.02 -5.90
C TYR A 251 -3.49 -17.45 -6.40
N GLU A 252 -2.95 -18.54 -5.87
CA GLU A 252 -1.69 -19.13 -6.39
C GLU A 252 -1.87 -19.70 -7.79
N ARG A 253 -2.86 -20.57 -7.99
CA ARG A 253 -3.06 -21.26 -9.27
C ARG A 253 -3.55 -20.34 -10.38
N VAL A 254 -4.43 -19.40 -10.06
CA VAL A 254 -5.08 -18.53 -11.05
C VAL A 254 -4.26 -17.28 -11.31
N LEU A 255 -3.90 -16.54 -10.26
CA LEU A 255 -3.20 -15.26 -10.40
C LEU A 255 -1.67 -15.36 -10.34
N GLY A 256 -1.12 -16.51 -9.90
CA GLY A 256 0.32 -16.69 -9.75
C GLY A 256 0.91 -15.89 -8.59
N LEU A 257 0.08 -15.49 -7.62
CA LEU A 257 0.55 -14.95 -6.34
C LEU A 257 1.30 -16.04 -5.55
N ARG A 258 2.04 -15.62 -4.54
CA ARG A 258 2.71 -16.53 -3.61
C ARG A 258 2.31 -16.21 -2.19
N LEU A 259 2.16 -17.24 -1.37
CA LEU A 259 1.98 -17.08 0.07
C LEU A 259 3.22 -16.40 0.66
N SER A 260 3.02 -15.34 1.41
CA SER A 260 4.08 -14.70 2.19
C SER A 260 4.12 -15.28 3.59
N ASP A 261 3.00 -15.21 4.29
CA ASP A 261 2.83 -15.76 5.63
C ASP A 261 1.35 -16.01 5.90
N ARG A 262 1.06 -16.81 6.93
CA ARG A 262 -0.29 -17.01 7.44
C ARG A 262 -0.30 -17.18 8.96
N SER A 263 -1.48 -17.09 9.56
CA SER A 263 -1.71 -17.50 10.94
C SER A 263 -2.90 -18.46 10.98
N GLY A 264 -2.59 -19.74 10.99
CA GLY A 264 -3.54 -20.83 10.85
C GLY A 264 -4.43 -20.67 9.62
N ASP A 265 -5.70 -21.03 9.76
CA ASP A 265 -6.73 -20.82 8.73
C ASP A 265 -7.52 -19.50 8.95
N GLY A 266 -7.02 -18.62 9.80
CA GLY A 266 -7.67 -17.34 10.13
C GLY A 266 -7.31 -16.21 9.19
N ILE A 267 -6.04 -16.14 8.76
CA ILE A 267 -5.54 -15.07 7.89
C ILE A 267 -4.33 -15.54 7.08
N ALA A 268 -4.21 -15.04 5.85
CA ALA A 268 -3.07 -15.26 4.97
C ALA A 268 -2.71 -13.99 4.19
N PHE A 269 -1.45 -13.86 3.84
CA PHE A 269 -0.86 -12.73 3.12
C PHE A 269 -0.19 -13.22 1.85
N MET A 270 -0.43 -12.58 0.70
CA MET A 270 0.06 -13.05 -0.59
C MET A 270 0.73 -11.93 -1.39
N HIS A 271 1.94 -12.21 -1.90
CA HIS A 271 2.74 -11.26 -2.68
C HIS A 271 2.76 -11.55 -4.19
N GLY A 272 3.14 -10.52 -4.96
CA GLY A 272 3.34 -10.61 -6.38
C GLY A 272 4.75 -11.13 -6.72
N ILE A 273 4.85 -12.15 -7.56
CA ILE A 273 6.11 -12.82 -7.92
C ILE A 273 7.12 -11.92 -8.65
N HIS A 274 6.67 -10.81 -9.20
CA HIS A 274 7.50 -9.87 -9.96
C HIS A 274 8.17 -8.77 -9.10
N GLY A 275 8.21 -8.97 -7.79
CA GLY A 275 8.66 -8.00 -6.77
C GLY A 275 7.49 -7.11 -6.33
N SER A 276 7.20 -7.13 -5.06
CA SER A 276 6.12 -6.35 -4.44
C SER A 276 6.37 -6.17 -2.94
N ASP A 277 5.52 -5.38 -2.30
CA ASP A 277 5.39 -5.42 -0.86
C ASP A 277 5.10 -6.85 -0.37
N HIS A 278 5.30 -7.12 0.93
CA HIS A 278 5.05 -8.40 1.58
C HIS A 278 3.70 -9.01 1.17
N HIS A 279 2.70 -8.19 0.92
CA HIS A 279 1.45 -8.65 0.33
C HIS A 279 0.80 -7.57 -0.54
N LEU A 280 0.17 -8.03 -1.62
CA LEU A 280 -0.74 -7.26 -2.47
C LEU A 280 -2.18 -7.43 -1.99
N ILE A 281 -2.48 -8.65 -1.51
CA ILE A 281 -3.77 -9.03 -0.96
C ILE A 281 -3.58 -9.85 0.31
N ALA A 282 -4.42 -9.60 1.31
CA ALA A 282 -4.57 -10.46 2.46
C ALA A 282 -6.00 -11.02 2.53
N LEU A 283 -6.14 -12.22 3.09
CA LEU A 283 -7.35 -13.02 3.14
C LEU A 283 -7.68 -13.31 4.59
N ALA A 284 -8.76 -12.77 5.12
CA ALA A 284 -9.20 -13.04 6.49
C ALA A 284 -10.50 -13.87 6.49
N LYS A 285 -10.57 -14.84 7.40
CA LYS A 285 -11.74 -15.71 7.52
C LYS A 285 -12.94 -14.95 8.04
N ALA A 286 -14.07 -15.07 7.33
CA ALA A 286 -15.39 -14.59 7.75
C ALA A 286 -16.49 -15.52 7.20
N GLN A 287 -17.74 -15.11 7.33
CA GLN A 287 -18.89 -15.92 6.82
C GLN A 287 -19.09 -15.80 5.30
N GLY A 288 -18.37 -14.89 4.63
CA GLY A 288 -18.46 -14.64 3.19
C GLY A 288 -17.55 -13.49 2.76
N PRO A 289 -17.55 -13.14 1.45
CA PRO A 289 -16.71 -12.10 0.91
C PRO A 289 -17.08 -10.73 1.43
N GLY A 290 -16.11 -9.80 1.40
CA GLY A 290 -16.28 -8.40 1.75
C GLY A 290 -14.95 -7.69 1.89
N LEU A 291 -14.98 -6.38 1.97
CA LEU A 291 -13.80 -5.55 2.20
C LEU A 291 -13.57 -5.36 3.69
N HIS A 292 -12.39 -5.74 4.17
CA HIS A 292 -11.93 -5.32 5.49
C HIS A 292 -11.27 -3.93 5.41
N HIS A 293 -10.21 -3.78 4.62
CA HIS A 293 -9.55 -2.48 4.46
C HIS A 293 -8.83 -2.29 3.12
N LEU A 294 -8.62 -1.01 2.82
CA LEU A 294 -7.69 -0.53 1.81
C LEU A 294 -6.50 0.11 2.52
N SER A 295 -5.29 -0.36 2.26
CA SER A 295 -4.06 0.13 2.88
C SER A 295 -3.33 1.09 1.95
N TRP A 296 -2.92 2.23 2.50
CA TRP A 296 -2.33 3.34 1.78
C TRP A 296 -0.94 3.67 2.33
N ASP A 297 0.06 3.58 1.48
CA ASP A 297 1.46 3.82 1.82
C ASP A 297 1.73 5.32 2.07
N VAL A 298 2.39 5.61 3.20
CA VAL A 298 2.87 6.95 3.58
C VAL A 298 4.37 6.93 3.90
N GLY A 299 5.00 8.11 3.93
CA GLY A 299 6.46 8.23 3.97
C GLY A 299 7.12 7.99 5.32
N THR A 300 6.40 8.24 6.41
CA THR A 300 6.96 8.25 7.76
C THR A 300 5.93 7.79 8.79
N ILE A 301 6.41 7.39 9.96
CA ILE A 301 5.52 7.15 11.12
C ILE A 301 4.80 8.44 11.56
N ASN A 302 5.43 9.59 11.35
CA ASN A 302 4.83 10.89 11.66
C ASN A 302 3.64 11.19 10.75
N ASP A 303 3.69 10.79 9.47
CA ASP A 303 2.54 10.92 8.55
C ASP A 303 1.36 10.08 9.03
N ILE A 304 1.60 8.89 9.59
CA ILE A 304 0.53 8.05 10.17
C ILE A 304 -0.13 8.80 11.33
N GLY A 305 0.67 9.37 12.26
CA GLY A 305 0.16 10.11 13.40
C GLY A 305 -0.61 11.37 13.00
N LEU A 306 -0.11 12.12 12.02
CA LEU A 306 -0.76 13.31 11.49
C LEU A 306 -2.08 12.97 10.77
N GLY A 307 -2.09 11.90 9.97
CA GLY A 307 -3.30 11.41 9.30
C GLY A 307 -4.36 10.97 10.32
N ALA A 308 -3.98 10.19 11.32
CA ALA A 308 -4.86 9.76 12.40
C ALA A 308 -5.48 10.95 13.17
N MET A 309 -4.63 11.92 13.54
CA MET A 309 -5.08 13.13 14.24
C MET A 309 -6.05 13.92 13.37
N HIS A 310 -5.73 14.13 12.09
CA HIS A 310 -6.60 14.86 11.17
C HIS A 310 -7.98 14.21 11.02
N MET A 311 -8.02 12.88 10.83
CA MET A 311 -9.28 12.15 10.73
C MET A 311 -10.10 12.25 12.00
N ALA A 312 -9.47 12.17 13.18
CA ALA A 312 -10.14 12.37 14.46
C ALA A 312 -10.69 13.80 14.62
N ASP A 313 -9.93 14.83 14.23
CA ASP A 313 -10.37 16.23 14.23
C ASP A 313 -11.57 16.47 13.28
N LYS A 314 -11.75 15.61 12.25
CA LYS A 314 -12.89 15.59 11.33
C LYS A 314 -14.06 14.71 11.79
N GLY A 315 -13.97 14.12 12.98
CA GLY A 315 -15.02 13.30 13.58
C GLY A 315 -14.93 11.81 13.28
N PHE A 316 -13.94 11.35 12.49
CA PHE A 316 -13.68 9.94 12.22
C PHE A 316 -12.75 9.38 13.32
N THR A 317 -13.34 9.07 14.47
CA THR A 317 -12.58 8.69 15.69
C THR A 317 -12.49 7.20 15.92
N VAL A 318 -13.26 6.39 15.20
CA VAL A 318 -13.25 4.94 15.33
C VAL A 318 -12.16 4.35 14.45
N GLY A 319 -11.32 3.51 15.06
CA GLY A 319 -10.20 2.90 14.34
C GLY A 319 -9.29 2.11 15.27
N TRP A 320 -8.09 1.77 14.79
CA TRP A 320 -7.09 1.03 15.54
C TRP A 320 -5.68 1.49 15.18
N GLY A 321 -4.86 1.79 16.18
CA GLY A 321 -3.47 2.27 16.03
C GLY A 321 -3.21 3.48 16.94
N LEU A 322 -2.06 4.07 16.90
CA LEU A 322 -0.86 3.71 16.14
C LEU A 322 -0.27 2.38 16.64
N GLY A 323 0.17 1.53 15.74
CA GLY A 323 0.80 0.26 16.09
C GLY A 323 1.82 -0.20 15.04
N ARG A 324 2.42 -1.38 15.29
CA ARG A 324 3.29 -2.07 14.35
C ARG A 324 2.87 -3.53 14.24
N HIS A 325 2.68 -4.02 13.01
CA HIS A 325 2.40 -5.42 12.75
C HIS A 325 3.63 -6.31 12.94
N VAL A 326 3.42 -7.60 13.22
CA VAL A 326 4.45 -8.64 13.15
C VAL A 326 4.59 -9.08 11.70
N LEU A 327 3.50 -9.54 11.06
CA LEU A 327 3.52 -10.00 9.67
C LEU A 327 3.41 -8.79 8.72
N GLY A 328 4.43 -8.64 7.86
CA GLY A 328 4.61 -7.49 6.97
C GLY A 328 5.32 -6.30 7.61
N SER A 329 5.55 -6.30 8.95
CA SER A 329 6.36 -5.34 9.71
C SER A 329 5.92 -3.88 9.68
N ASN A 330 4.86 -3.53 8.95
CA ASN A 330 4.45 -2.15 8.76
C ASN A 330 3.91 -1.48 10.04
N TYR A 331 4.22 -0.20 10.18
CA TYR A 331 3.49 0.70 11.08
C TYR A 331 2.12 0.98 10.50
N PHE A 332 1.10 1.08 11.35
CA PHE A 332 -0.28 1.22 10.91
C PHE A 332 -1.11 2.17 11.76
N HIS A 333 -2.13 2.74 11.15
CA HIS A 333 -3.32 3.29 11.80
C HIS A 333 -4.53 3.12 10.90
N TYR A 334 -5.52 2.40 11.39
CA TYR A 334 -6.81 2.18 10.72
C TYR A 334 -7.81 3.24 11.12
N VAL A 335 -8.56 3.75 10.15
CA VAL A 335 -9.71 4.62 10.38
C VAL A 335 -10.93 3.95 9.78
N ARG A 336 -12.00 3.78 10.56
CA ARG A 336 -13.23 3.13 10.09
C ARG A 336 -13.98 4.05 9.14
N ASP A 337 -14.36 3.53 7.97
CA ASP A 337 -15.23 4.22 7.04
C ASP A 337 -16.68 4.23 7.54
N PRO A 338 -17.59 5.05 6.96
CA PRO A 338 -18.98 5.15 7.42
C PRO A 338 -19.78 3.83 7.38
N TRP A 339 -19.27 2.80 6.73
CA TRP A 339 -19.97 1.53 6.51
C TRP A 339 -19.26 0.31 7.14
N GLY A 340 -18.25 0.55 7.96
CA GLY A 340 -17.64 -0.49 8.80
C GLY A 340 -16.35 -1.11 8.26
N SER A 341 -15.91 -0.81 7.03
CA SER A 341 -14.55 -1.16 6.58
C SER A 341 -13.55 -0.11 7.03
N TYR A 342 -12.27 -0.33 6.73
CA TYR A 342 -11.23 0.60 7.16
C TYR A 342 -10.43 1.14 5.98
N ALA A 343 -9.92 2.36 6.14
CA ALA A 343 -8.77 2.87 5.41
C ALA A 343 -7.57 2.85 6.37
N GLU A 344 -6.43 2.33 5.92
CA GLU A 344 -5.22 2.21 6.72
C GLU A 344 -4.13 3.14 6.17
N TYR A 345 -3.57 3.98 7.04
CA TYR A 345 -2.26 4.57 6.80
C TYR A 345 -1.19 3.54 7.16
N SER A 346 -0.30 3.22 6.22
CA SER A 346 0.73 2.18 6.37
C SER A 346 2.10 2.71 5.97
N ALA A 347 3.15 2.31 6.69
CA ALA A 347 4.53 2.67 6.37
C ALA A 347 5.50 1.55 6.73
N ASP A 348 6.63 1.48 6.02
CA ASP A 348 7.73 0.53 6.26
C ASP A 348 7.33 -0.95 6.11
N ILE A 349 6.38 -1.27 5.25
CA ILE A 349 6.04 -2.67 4.96
C ILE A 349 7.25 -3.41 4.37
N ASP A 350 7.42 -4.68 4.72
CA ASP A 350 8.45 -5.54 4.13
C ASP A 350 8.27 -5.64 2.62
N TYR A 351 9.38 -5.73 1.90
CA TYR A 351 9.41 -5.83 0.45
C TYR A 351 10.06 -7.14 0.02
N ILE A 352 9.42 -7.86 -0.90
CA ILE A 352 9.93 -9.11 -1.45
C ILE A 352 10.49 -8.84 -2.85
N PRO A 353 11.82 -8.80 -3.01
CA PRO A 353 12.46 -8.58 -4.31
C PRO A 353 12.15 -9.70 -5.30
N VAL A 354 12.18 -9.35 -6.58
CA VAL A 354 11.91 -10.28 -7.71
C VAL A 354 12.80 -11.53 -7.74
N ASN A 355 13.99 -11.45 -7.17
CA ASN A 355 14.97 -12.53 -7.08
C ASN A 355 15.01 -13.24 -5.71
N CYS A 356 14.07 -12.92 -4.83
CA CYS A 356 13.93 -13.54 -3.52
C CYS A 356 12.90 -14.68 -3.59
N ASP A 357 13.27 -15.85 -3.09
CA ASP A 357 12.35 -16.94 -2.80
C ASP A 357 11.96 -16.81 -1.31
N TRP A 358 10.92 -16.03 -1.05
CA TRP A 358 10.43 -15.82 0.30
C TRP A 358 9.91 -17.12 0.89
N ARG A 359 10.38 -17.45 2.09
CA ARG A 359 9.91 -18.62 2.80
C ARG A 359 8.70 -18.28 3.64
N ALA A 360 7.53 -18.69 3.16
CA ALA A 360 6.29 -18.56 3.91
C ALA A 360 6.31 -19.37 5.20
N GLU A 361 5.79 -18.79 6.29
CA GLU A 361 5.66 -19.47 7.57
C GLU A 361 4.21 -19.41 8.08
N ASP A 362 3.86 -20.38 8.95
CA ASP A 362 2.59 -20.42 9.67
C ASP A 362 2.85 -19.98 11.12
N HIS A 363 2.37 -18.80 11.45
CA HIS A 363 2.65 -18.16 12.73
C HIS A 363 1.53 -18.39 13.75
N PRO A 364 1.86 -18.58 15.04
CA PRO A 364 0.84 -18.78 16.06
C PRO A 364 -0.01 -17.49 16.23
N PRO A 365 -1.35 -17.60 16.32
CA PRO A 365 -2.23 -16.42 16.39
C PRO A 365 -1.94 -15.46 17.54
N HIS A 366 -1.46 -15.97 18.66
CA HIS A 366 -1.18 -15.16 19.84
C HIS A 366 0.11 -14.30 19.72
N ASP A 367 0.93 -14.52 18.68
CA ASP A 367 2.24 -13.88 18.51
C ASP A 367 2.47 -13.31 17.10
N SER A 368 1.43 -13.21 16.29
CA SER A 368 1.54 -12.85 14.87
C SER A 368 0.80 -11.57 14.46
N PHE A 369 -0.09 -11.06 15.30
CA PHE A 369 -1.00 -10.00 14.86
C PHE A 369 -0.34 -8.62 14.89
N TYR A 370 0.19 -8.20 16.05
CA TYR A 370 0.90 -6.93 16.17
C TYR A 370 2.04 -7.01 17.20
N LEU A 371 3.12 -6.30 16.93
CA LEU A 371 4.29 -6.25 17.81
C LEU A 371 4.04 -5.34 19.02
N TRP A 372 3.41 -4.18 18.76
CA TRP A 372 2.97 -3.23 19.76
C TRP A 372 1.87 -2.33 19.20
N GLY A 373 1.05 -1.77 20.07
CA GLY A 373 -0.08 -0.91 19.74
C GLY A 373 -1.19 -1.03 20.79
N PRO A 374 -2.29 -0.28 20.64
CA PRO A 374 -3.47 -0.47 21.46
C PRO A 374 -4.14 -1.83 21.15
N VAL A 375 -4.98 -2.30 22.06
CA VAL A 375 -5.82 -3.47 21.81
C VAL A 375 -6.77 -3.13 20.65
N PRO A 376 -6.95 -4.02 19.65
CA PRO A 376 -7.88 -3.77 18.56
C PRO A 376 -9.33 -3.70 19.08
N PRO A 377 -10.22 -2.95 18.42
CA PRO A 377 -11.64 -2.99 18.72
C PRO A 377 -12.21 -4.41 18.62
N GLU A 378 -13.18 -4.75 19.45
CA GLU A 378 -13.79 -6.10 19.46
C GLU A 378 -14.40 -6.48 18.10
N ASP A 379 -14.90 -5.51 17.36
CA ASP A 379 -15.50 -5.66 16.04
C ASP A 379 -14.52 -5.41 14.87
N PHE A 380 -13.21 -5.34 15.16
CA PHE A 380 -12.20 -5.05 14.12
C PHE A 380 -12.23 -6.05 12.95
N ALA A 381 -12.48 -7.33 13.22
CA ALA A 381 -12.53 -8.38 12.21
C ALA A 381 -13.97 -8.73 11.76
N VAL A 382 -14.96 -7.86 11.99
CA VAL A 382 -16.35 -8.09 11.57
C VAL A 382 -16.51 -7.73 10.08
N ASN A 383 -17.11 -8.65 9.31
CA ASN A 383 -17.49 -8.38 7.94
C ASN A 383 -18.87 -7.73 7.87
N HIS A 384 -18.89 -6.40 7.73
CA HIS A 384 -20.12 -5.61 7.67
C HIS A 384 -20.87 -5.75 6.32
N GLU A 385 -20.28 -6.36 5.28
CA GLU A 385 -20.95 -6.58 3.99
C GLU A 385 -21.93 -7.77 4.01
N VAL A 386 -21.70 -8.76 4.90
CA VAL A 386 -22.58 -9.93 5.05
C VAL A 386 -23.52 -9.81 6.25
N ALA A 387 -23.26 -8.91 7.18
CA ALA A 387 -24.08 -8.68 8.37
C ALA A 387 -25.30 -7.75 8.11
N GLY A 388 -25.47 -7.27 6.87
CA GLY A 388 -26.52 -6.32 6.47
C GLY A 388 -27.67 -6.96 5.69
#